data_467b50b9264b235adf65ab9835be10ac
#
_entry.id   467b50b9264b235adf65ab9835be10ac
#
_cell.length_a   1.000
_cell.length_b   1.000
_cell.length_c   1.000
_cell.angle_alpha   90.00
_cell.angle_beta   90.00
_cell.angle_gamma   90.00
#
_symmetry.space_group_name_H-M   'P 1'
#
loop_
_entity.id
_entity.type
_entity.pdbx_description
1 polymer ?
#
loop_
_entity_poly.entity_id
_entity_poly.type
_entity_poly.pdbx_seq_one_letter_code
_entity_poly.pdbx_strand_id
1 'polypeptide(L)'
;MRVGIVGATGQVGGVMRGILAERKFPVDELRLFASARSAGSTIEWQGQEITIEDASTADYSGLDIVLFSAGGATSKALAEKVASQGAVVIDNSSAWRKDPEVPLVVSEVNPHAIKNRPKGIIANPNCTTMAAMPVLRPLHEEAGLTALIATTYQAVSGSGLAGVAELDGQVKAVAADATKLVHDGEAVDFPEPGVYKRSIAFNVLPLAGAIVDDGSFETDEEQKLRNESRKILEIPGLKVSGTCVRVPVFSGHSLQVNARFERPISVERAYELLKDAPGVELSEIPTPLQAAGKDASYVGRIRVDETVDNGLALFLSNDNLRKGAALNAVQIAELVAEELRG
;
A
#
# COMPACT_ATOMS: atom_id res chain seq x y z
N MET A 1 7.03 -24.32 3.09
CA MET A 1 7.76 -23.12 3.59
C MET A 1 7.34 -22.86 5.04
N ARG A 2 8.31 -22.52 5.90
CA ARG A 2 8.05 -22.07 7.27
C ARG A 2 7.94 -20.56 7.28
N VAL A 3 6.77 -20.07 7.61
CA VAL A 3 6.40 -18.64 7.44
C VAL A 3 6.14 -18.00 8.79
N GLY A 4 6.68 -16.81 8.99
CA GLY A 4 6.39 -15.96 10.14
C GLY A 4 5.60 -14.70 9.75
N ILE A 5 4.73 -14.20 10.63
CA ILE A 5 4.09 -12.89 10.47
C ILE A 5 4.31 -12.07 11.74
N VAL A 6 5.08 -11.00 11.65
CA VAL A 6 5.28 -10.01 12.72
C VAL A 6 4.25 -8.90 12.59
N GLY A 7 3.49 -8.65 13.66
CA GLY A 7 2.30 -7.78 13.63
C GLY A 7 1.02 -8.54 13.25
N ALA A 8 0.98 -9.83 13.57
CA ALA A 8 -0.11 -10.73 13.19
C ALA A 8 -1.50 -10.31 13.68
N THR A 9 -1.61 -9.60 14.79
CA THR A 9 -2.87 -9.12 15.37
C THR A 9 -3.38 -7.82 14.75
N GLY A 10 -2.56 -7.17 13.91
CA GLY A 10 -2.94 -5.93 13.23
C GLY A 10 -3.86 -6.17 12.03
N GLN A 11 -4.47 -5.09 11.53
CA GLN A 11 -5.39 -5.13 10.40
C GLN A 11 -4.75 -5.78 9.16
N VAL A 12 -3.58 -5.33 8.74
CA VAL A 12 -2.85 -5.88 7.58
C VAL A 12 -2.35 -7.30 7.85
N GLY A 13 -1.88 -7.61 9.07
CA GLY A 13 -1.49 -8.97 9.46
C GLY A 13 -2.65 -9.96 9.32
N GLY A 14 -3.87 -9.54 9.65
CA GLY A 14 -5.09 -10.33 9.41
C GLY A 14 -5.34 -10.59 7.92
N VAL A 15 -5.19 -9.56 7.09
CA VAL A 15 -5.34 -9.68 5.62
C VAL A 15 -4.24 -10.59 5.04
N MET A 16 -2.99 -10.50 5.52
CA MET A 16 -1.89 -11.39 5.09
C MET A 16 -2.22 -12.86 5.34
N ARG A 17 -2.73 -13.20 6.54
CA ARG A 17 -3.15 -14.58 6.85
C ARG A 17 -4.27 -15.07 5.91
N GLY A 18 -5.25 -14.21 5.64
CA GLY A 18 -6.33 -14.50 4.69
C GLY A 18 -5.79 -14.78 3.29
N ILE A 19 -4.93 -13.92 2.78
CA ILE A 19 -4.37 -14.04 1.42
C ILE A 19 -3.45 -15.26 1.28
N LEU A 20 -2.65 -15.59 2.30
CA LEU A 20 -1.86 -16.84 2.29
C LEU A 20 -2.77 -18.06 2.10
N ALA A 21 -3.93 -18.10 2.78
CA ALA A 21 -4.90 -19.17 2.64
C ALA A 21 -5.62 -19.15 1.27
N GLU A 22 -6.12 -17.98 0.85
CA GLU A 22 -6.82 -17.81 -0.45
C GLU A 22 -5.94 -18.23 -1.64
N ARG A 23 -4.67 -17.84 -1.62
CA ARG A 23 -3.71 -18.14 -2.69
C ARG A 23 -3.07 -19.51 -2.55
N LYS A 24 -3.43 -20.27 -1.51
CA LYS A 24 -2.86 -21.61 -1.23
C LYS A 24 -1.33 -21.56 -1.18
N PHE A 25 -0.79 -20.50 -0.56
CA PHE A 25 0.66 -20.38 -0.36
C PHE A 25 1.16 -21.65 0.36
N PRO A 26 2.28 -22.25 -0.04
CA PRO A 26 2.74 -23.51 0.52
C PRO A 26 3.33 -23.35 1.92
N VAL A 27 2.48 -23.21 2.90
CA VAL A 27 2.84 -23.08 4.32
C VAL A 27 2.88 -24.48 4.95
N ASP A 28 4.06 -24.91 5.38
CA ASP A 28 4.25 -26.14 6.18
C ASP A 28 4.10 -25.82 7.67
N GLU A 29 4.54 -24.61 8.08
CA GLU A 29 4.44 -24.09 9.45
C GLU A 29 4.17 -22.58 9.39
N LEU A 30 3.17 -22.11 10.15
CA LEU A 30 2.89 -20.69 10.35
C LEU A 30 3.16 -20.31 11.80
N ARG A 31 4.03 -19.32 12.02
CA ARG A 31 4.28 -18.72 13.34
C ARG A 31 3.82 -17.27 13.35
N LEU A 32 3.15 -16.87 14.41
CA LEU A 32 2.55 -15.55 14.55
C LEU A 32 3.22 -14.78 15.69
N PHE A 33 3.65 -13.56 15.39
CA PHE A 33 4.36 -12.71 16.34
C PHE A 33 3.64 -11.38 16.52
N ALA A 34 3.53 -10.91 17.75
CA ALA A 34 3.00 -9.60 18.08
C ALA A 34 3.71 -9.01 19.32
N SER A 35 3.21 -7.89 19.85
CA SER A 35 3.75 -7.32 21.09
C SER A 35 3.51 -8.23 22.28
N ALA A 36 4.29 -8.07 23.35
CA ALA A 36 4.13 -8.79 24.62
C ALA A 36 2.69 -8.77 25.16
N ARG A 37 1.93 -7.70 24.89
CA ARG A 37 0.51 -7.59 25.29
C ARG A 37 -0.38 -8.66 24.65
N SER A 38 -0.07 -9.09 23.44
CA SER A 38 -0.83 -10.09 22.69
C SER A 38 -0.23 -11.49 22.78
N ALA A 39 1.00 -11.62 23.28
CA ALA A 39 1.67 -12.90 23.41
C ALA A 39 0.89 -13.85 24.34
N GLY A 40 0.85 -15.13 23.99
CA GLY A 40 0.10 -16.18 24.71
C GLY A 40 -1.38 -16.29 24.29
N SER A 41 -1.96 -15.31 23.59
CA SER A 41 -3.27 -15.49 22.97
C SER A 41 -3.18 -16.34 21.70
N THR A 42 -4.30 -16.86 21.21
CA THR A 42 -4.36 -17.71 20.02
C THR A 42 -5.12 -17.04 18.88
N ILE A 43 -4.76 -17.39 17.66
CA ILE A 43 -5.51 -17.06 16.45
C ILE A 43 -5.77 -18.35 15.69
N GLU A 44 -7.02 -18.56 15.29
CA GLU A 44 -7.36 -19.65 14.38
C GLU A 44 -6.92 -19.32 12.93
N TRP A 45 -6.25 -20.27 12.30
CA TRP A 45 -5.91 -20.22 10.88
C TRP A 45 -6.01 -21.61 10.26
N GLN A 46 -6.87 -21.76 9.23
CA GLN A 46 -7.13 -23.03 8.53
C GLN A 46 -7.48 -24.20 9.48
N GLY A 47 -8.27 -23.91 10.52
CA GLY A 47 -8.73 -24.94 11.48
C GLY A 47 -7.69 -25.30 12.56
N GLN A 48 -6.57 -24.58 12.62
CA GLN A 48 -5.54 -24.75 13.65
C GLN A 48 -5.45 -23.50 14.54
N GLU A 49 -5.39 -23.69 15.83
CA GLU A 49 -5.08 -22.62 16.77
C GLU A 49 -3.57 -22.39 16.84
N ILE A 50 -3.13 -21.17 16.50
CA ILE A 50 -1.74 -20.76 16.53
C ILE A 50 -1.55 -19.79 17.68
N THR A 51 -0.65 -20.12 18.61
CA THR A 51 -0.28 -19.25 19.72
C THR A 51 0.58 -18.10 19.22
N ILE A 52 0.28 -16.89 19.66
CA ILE A 52 1.05 -15.68 19.35
C ILE A 52 2.28 -15.62 20.25
N GLU A 53 3.44 -15.42 19.64
CA GLU A 53 4.72 -15.24 20.33
C GLU A 53 5.05 -13.76 20.52
N ASP A 54 5.82 -13.43 21.55
CA ASP A 54 6.36 -12.07 21.73
C ASP A 54 7.47 -11.82 20.69
N ALA A 55 7.20 -10.90 19.78
CA ALA A 55 8.10 -10.55 18.70
C ALA A 55 9.50 -10.08 19.19
N SER A 56 9.59 -9.47 20.38
CA SER A 56 10.82 -8.90 20.90
C SER A 56 11.81 -9.96 21.40
N THR A 57 11.28 -11.07 21.93
CA THR A 57 12.05 -12.13 22.58
C THR A 57 12.13 -13.43 21.77
N ALA A 58 11.29 -13.58 20.75
CA ALA A 58 11.20 -14.79 19.95
C ALA A 58 12.52 -15.16 19.26
N ASP A 59 12.71 -16.46 19.09
CA ASP A 59 13.69 -17.04 18.19
C ASP A 59 13.05 -17.27 16.81
N TYR A 60 13.63 -16.67 15.77
CA TYR A 60 13.16 -16.78 14.40
C TYR A 60 13.91 -17.83 13.57
N SER A 61 14.83 -18.55 14.21
CA SER A 61 15.62 -19.59 13.55
C SER A 61 14.72 -20.64 12.89
N GLY A 62 15.10 -21.05 11.71
CA GLY A 62 14.38 -22.05 10.96
C GLY A 62 13.19 -21.54 10.14
N LEU A 63 12.81 -20.25 10.21
CA LEU A 63 11.86 -19.67 9.29
C LEU A 63 12.49 -19.40 7.93
N ASP A 64 11.74 -19.60 6.85
CA ASP A 64 12.18 -19.34 5.49
C ASP A 64 11.83 -17.92 5.06
N ILE A 65 10.61 -17.45 5.40
CA ILE A 65 10.11 -16.13 5.04
C ILE A 65 9.39 -15.52 6.25
N VAL A 66 9.62 -14.23 6.52
CA VAL A 66 8.91 -13.50 7.57
C VAL A 66 8.31 -12.21 7.02
N LEU A 67 6.98 -12.10 7.09
CA LEU A 67 6.21 -10.93 6.70
C LEU A 67 6.12 -9.95 7.88
N PHE A 68 6.53 -8.70 7.69
CA PHE A 68 6.48 -7.66 8.72
C PHE A 68 5.34 -6.67 8.46
N SER A 69 4.46 -6.51 9.44
CA SER A 69 3.38 -5.51 9.46
C SER A 69 3.18 -4.90 10.86
N ALA A 70 4.28 -4.55 11.54
CA ALA A 70 4.28 -4.07 12.92
C ALA A 70 4.79 -2.62 13.08
N GLY A 71 4.84 -1.87 11.96
CA GLY A 71 5.31 -0.49 11.93
C GLY A 71 6.84 -0.34 11.89
N GLY A 72 7.29 0.88 11.53
CA GLY A 72 8.70 1.14 11.23
C GLY A 72 9.65 0.94 12.41
N ALA A 73 9.24 1.30 13.63
CA ALA A 73 10.07 1.15 14.82
C ALA A 73 10.39 -0.34 15.11
N THR A 74 9.37 -1.19 15.05
CA THR A 74 9.52 -2.65 15.24
C THR A 74 10.37 -3.25 14.13
N SER A 75 10.14 -2.82 12.88
CA SER A 75 10.92 -3.30 11.74
C SER A 75 12.40 -2.92 11.88
N LYS A 76 12.71 -1.68 12.24
CA LYS A 76 14.10 -1.24 12.51
C LYS A 76 14.77 -2.03 13.64
N ALA A 77 14.02 -2.42 14.66
CA ALA A 77 14.55 -3.16 15.80
C ALA A 77 14.79 -4.65 15.48
N LEU A 78 14.00 -5.26 14.61
CA LEU A 78 13.95 -6.72 14.47
C LEU A 78 14.32 -7.25 13.09
N ALA A 79 14.11 -6.51 11.99
CA ALA A 79 14.22 -7.09 10.65
C ALA A 79 15.63 -7.63 10.34
N GLU A 80 16.69 -6.91 10.69
CA GLU A 80 18.08 -7.38 10.49
C GLU A 80 18.39 -8.60 11.36
N LYS A 81 17.89 -8.63 12.62
CA LYS A 81 18.03 -9.81 13.50
C LYS A 81 17.36 -11.04 12.85
N VAL A 82 16.15 -10.89 12.36
CA VAL A 82 15.39 -11.99 11.73
C VAL A 82 16.11 -12.46 10.46
N ALA A 83 16.54 -11.54 9.61
CA ALA A 83 17.31 -11.87 8.41
C ALA A 83 18.63 -12.58 8.73
N SER A 84 19.33 -12.17 9.79
CA SER A 84 20.59 -12.83 10.22
C SER A 84 20.38 -14.27 10.72
N GLN A 85 19.15 -14.64 11.09
CA GLN A 85 18.77 -16.00 11.46
C GLN A 85 18.35 -16.87 10.26
N GLY A 86 18.48 -16.36 9.04
CA GLY A 86 18.30 -17.11 7.79
C GLY A 86 17.00 -16.89 7.05
N ALA A 87 16.04 -16.17 7.63
CA ALA A 87 14.76 -15.87 6.95
C ALA A 87 14.91 -14.71 5.95
N VAL A 88 14.17 -14.75 4.85
CA VAL A 88 13.95 -13.56 4.02
C VAL A 88 12.84 -12.73 4.65
N VAL A 89 13.15 -11.47 4.97
CA VAL A 89 12.18 -10.53 5.55
C VAL A 89 11.51 -9.74 4.43
N ILE A 90 10.17 -9.68 4.43
CA ILE A 90 9.38 -8.82 3.56
C ILE A 90 8.68 -7.79 4.44
N ASP A 91 9.14 -6.53 4.38
CA ASP A 91 8.71 -5.48 5.30
C ASP A 91 7.72 -4.51 4.67
N ASN A 92 6.51 -4.48 5.24
CA ASN A 92 5.45 -3.57 4.81
C ASN A 92 5.55 -2.16 5.42
N SER A 93 6.50 -1.91 6.31
CA SER A 93 6.72 -0.58 6.88
C SER A 93 7.52 0.34 5.96
N SER A 94 7.65 1.61 6.33
CA SER A 94 8.50 2.56 5.61
C SER A 94 9.97 2.49 5.99
N ALA A 95 10.35 1.61 6.93
CA ALA A 95 11.66 1.59 7.57
C ALA A 95 12.83 1.43 6.60
N TRP A 96 12.66 0.61 5.57
CA TRP A 96 13.74 0.19 4.67
C TRP A 96 13.60 0.70 3.24
N ARG A 97 12.49 1.34 2.88
CA ARG A 97 12.18 1.73 1.49
C ARG A 97 13.23 2.66 0.86
N LYS A 98 13.85 3.52 1.68
CA LYS A 98 14.90 4.48 1.25
C LYS A 98 16.30 3.88 1.29
N ASP A 99 16.50 2.71 1.89
CA ASP A 99 17.80 2.05 1.99
C ASP A 99 18.24 1.55 0.60
N PRO A 100 19.43 1.95 0.11
CA PRO A 100 19.92 1.52 -1.21
C PRO A 100 20.25 0.03 -1.29
N GLU A 101 20.52 -0.63 -0.16
CA GLU A 101 20.80 -2.06 -0.08
C GLU A 101 19.54 -2.93 0.13
N VAL A 102 18.36 -2.30 0.18
CA VAL A 102 17.09 -2.99 0.32
C VAL A 102 16.24 -2.74 -0.92
N PRO A 103 15.91 -3.78 -1.71
CA PRO A 103 15.05 -3.61 -2.87
C PRO A 103 13.64 -3.22 -2.44
N LEU A 104 13.02 -2.34 -3.22
CA LEU A 104 11.63 -1.91 -3.08
C LEU A 104 10.82 -2.50 -4.24
N VAL A 105 9.91 -3.43 -3.95
CA VAL A 105 9.36 -4.32 -4.98
C VAL A 105 7.86 -4.24 -5.10
N VAL A 106 7.39 -4.05 -6.33
CA VAL A 106 6.03 -4.37 -6.78
C VAL A 106 6.11 -5.58 -7.69
N SER A 107 5.47 -6.68 -7.33
CA SER A 107 5.65 -7.98 -7.97
C SER A 107 5.40 -7.99 -9.48
N GLU A 108 4.47 -7.18 -9.98
CA GLU A 108 4.14 -7.05 -11.41
C GLU A 108 5.04 -6.06 -12.16
N VAL A 109 5.89 -5.30 -11.47
CA VAL A 109 6.62 -4.16 -12.05
C VAL A 109 8.13 -4.43 -12.13
N ASN A 110 8.72 -4.80 -10.99
CA ASN A 110 10.16 -5.02 -10.88
C ASN A 110 10.50 -6.29 -10.07
N PRO A 111 9.93 -7.47 -10.41
CA PRO A 111 10.18 -8.71 -9.66
C PRO A 111 11.66 -9.11 -9.63
N HIS A 112 12.44 -8.75 -10.64
CA HIS A 112 13.87 -9.05 -10.72
C HIS A 112 14.67 -8.45 -9.55
N ALA A 113 14.18 -7.35 -8.95
CA ALA A 113 14.87 -6.66 -7.87
C ALA A 113 15.00 -7.50 -6.58
N ILE A 114 14.15 -8.54 -6.38
CA ILE A 114 14.26 -9.44 -5.22
C ILE A 114 15.62 -10.13 -5.11
N LYS A 115 16.32 -10.33 -6.24
CA LYS A 115 17.61 -11.02 -6.29
C LYS A 115 18.74 -10.24 -5.61
N ASN A 116 18.64 -8.91 -5.53
CA ASN A 116 19.63 -8.05 -4.92
C ASN A 116 19.17 -7.58 -3.53
N ARG A 117 19.27 -8.45 -2.53
CA ARG A 117 18.87 -8.19 -1.13
C ARG A 117 20.00 -8.52 -0.14
N PRO A 118 21.12 -7.81 -0.16
CA PRO A 118 22.29 -8.15 0.67
C PRO A 118 21.99 -8.16 2.17
N LYS A 119 20.96 -7.44 2.62
CA LYS A 119 20.50 -7.46 4.02
C LYS A 119 19.48 -8.57 4.33
N GLY A 120 19.10 -9.41 3.34
CA GLY A 120 18.02 -10.39 3.52
C GLY A 120 16.64 -9.76 3.68
N ILE A 121 16.49 -8.46 3.40
CA ILE A 121 15.25 -7.69 3.56
C ILE A 121 14.77 -7.22 2.19
N ILE A 122 13.46 -7.31 1.95
CA ILE A 122 12.75 -6.75 0.79
C ILE A 122 11.70 -5.78 1.33
N ALA A 123 11.70 -4.55 0.86
CA ALA A 123 10.71 -3.55 1.25
C ALA A 123 9.45 -3.63 0.35
N ASN A 124 8.30 -3.62 0.99
CA ASN A 124 6.99 -3.50 0.36
C ASN A 124 6.61 -2.01 0.30
N PRO A 125 6.21 -1.47 -0.86
CA PRO A 125 6.00 -0.03 -1.04
C PRO A 125 4.81 0.55 -0.27
N ASN A 126 4.67 1.87 -0.36
CA ASN A 126 3.49 2.59 0.10
C ASN A 126 2.24 2.21 -0.71
N CYS A 127 1.08 2.18 -0.06
CA CYS A 127 -0.18 1.71 -0.63
C CYS A 127 -0.62 2.51 -1.86
N THR A 128 -0.44 3.83 -1.88
CA THR A 128 -0.79 4.67 -3.03
C THR A 128 0.18 4.45 -4.19
N THR A 129 1.47 4.29 -3.89
CA THR A 129 2.48 3.98 -4.92
C THR A 129 2.20 2.61 -5.56
N MET A 130 1.95 1.58 -4.76
CA MET A 130 1.61 0.24 -5.29
C MET A 130 0.37 0.24 -6.18
N ALA A 131 -0.62 1.10 -5.88
CA ALA A 131 -1.81 1.22 -6.71
C ALA A 131 -1.49 1.66 -8.15
N ALA A 132 -0.57 2.60 -8.30
CA ALA A 132 -0.27 3.26 -9.56
C ALA A 132 0.78 2.53 -10.41
N MET A 133 1.75 1.84 -9.79
CA MET A 133 2.91 1.31 -10.52
C MET A 133 2.55 0.24 -11.56
N PRO A 134 1.65 -0.72 -11.33
CA PRO A 134 1.22 -1.68 -12.37
C PRO A 134 0.55 -1.00 -13.57
N VAL A 135 -0.12 0.12 -13.35
CA VAL A 135 -0.76 0.91 -14.42
C VAL A 135 0.28 1.73 -15.21
N LEU A 136 1.26 2.32 -14.51
CA LEU A 136 2.24 3.21 -15.14
C LEU A 136 3.36 2.46 -15.85
N ARG A 137 3.71 1.24 -15.43
CA ARG A 137 4.81 0.46 -16.01
C ARG A 137 4.63 0.20 -17.52
N PRO A 138 3.52 -0.39 -18.00
CA PRO A 138 3.33 -0.64 -19.42
C PRO A 138 3.27 0.65 -20.25
N LEU A 139 2.73 1.73 -19.71
CA LEU A 139 2.71 3.04 -20.38
C LEU A 139 4.12 3.65 -20.48
N HIS A 140 4.95 3.43 -19.44
CA HIS A 140 6.35 3.84 -19.45
C HIS A 140 7.17 3.08 -20.49
N GLU A 141 7.02 1.77 -20.56
CA GLU A 141 7.72 0.93 -21.54
C GLU A 141 7.38 1.33 -22.99
N GLU A 142 6.13 1.65 -23.24
CA GLU A 142 5.67 2.11 -24.56
C GLU A 142 6.17 3.51 -24.90
N ALA A 143 6.01 4.49 -24.02
CA ALA A 143 6.13 5.90 -24.38
C ALA A 143 7.20 6.69 -23.59
N GLY A 144 7.80 6.12 -22.54
CA GLY A 144 8.82 6.79 -21.73
C GLY A 144 8.24 7.83 -20.78
N LEU A 145 7.82 7.44 -19.57
CA LEU A 145 7.28 8.34 -18.56
C LEU A 145 8.34 9.34 -18.07
N THR A 146 8.05 10.64 -18.14
CA THR A 146 8.98 11.73 -17.77
C THR A 146 8.50 12.56 -16.60
N ALA A 147 7.18 12.67 -16.41
CA ALA A 147 6.61 13.37 -15.27
C ALA A 147 5.29 12.74 -14.84
N LEU A 148 5.02 12.85 -13.54
CA LEU A 148 3.83 12.35 -12.87
C LEU A 148 3.29 13.42 -11.92
N ILE A 149 2.05 13.83 -12.13
CA ILE A 149 1.30 14.63 -11.17
C ILE A 149 0.16 13.76 -10.67
N ALA A 150 0.04 13.58 -9.35
CA ALA A 150 -0.99 12.72 -8.79
C ALA A 150 -1.67 13.35 -7.58
N THR A 151 -3.00 13.29 -7.56
CA THR A 151 -3.79 13.58 -6.37
C THR A 151 -4.36 12.27 -5.85
N THR A 152 -4.11 11.97 -4.58
CA THR A 152 -4.62 10.74 -3.97
C THR A 152 -5.93 11.01 -3.24
N TYR A 153 -6.79 10.00 -3.18
CA TYR A 153 -8.00 9.96 -2.37
C TYR A 153 -7.88 8.74 -1.45
N GLN A 154 -7.33 8.96 -0.24
CA GLN A 154 -6.93 7.87 0.64
C GLN A 154 -7.98 7.55 1.69
N ALA A 155 -8.43 6.31 1.71
CA ALA A 155 -9.36 5.77 2.69
C ALA A 155 -8.78 5.77 4.11
N VAL A 156 -9.66 5.83 5.11
CA VAL A 156 -9.27 5.88 6.54
C VAL A 156 -8.61 4.59 7.04
N SER A 157 -8.85 3.45 6.41
CA SER A 157 -8.17 2.18 6.74
C SER A 157 -6.65 2.26 6.60
N GLY A 158 -6.12 3.19 5.78
CA GLY A 158 -4.69 3.48 5.71
C GLY A 158 -4.10 4.04 7.02
N SER A 159 -4.93 4.59 7.89
CA SER A 159 -4.57 5.00 9.26
C SER A 159 -4.86 3.90 10.31
N GLY A 160 -5.13 2.68 9.87
CA GLY A 160 -5.43 1.54 10.74
C GLY A 160 -6.84 1.58 11.35
N LEU A 161 -7.07 0.69 12.31
CA LEU A 161 -8.38 0.57 12.97
C LEU A 161 -8.84 1.86 13.66
N ALA A 162 -7.92 2.68 14.15
CA ALA A 162 -8.25 3.95 14.78
C ALA A 162 -8.89 4.93 13.79
N GLY A 163 -8.36 5.03 12.56
CA GLY A 163 -8.96 5.85 11.52
C GLY A 163 -10.34 5.38 11.10
N VAL A 164 -10.53 4.07 11.02
CA VAL A 164 -11.83 3.44 10.74
C VAL A 164 -12.84 3.78 11.85
N ALA A 165 -12.45 3.63 13.10
CA ALA A 165 -13.31 3.92 14.25
C ALA A 165 -13.67 5.41 14.34
N GLU A 166 -12.73 6.31 14.01
CA GLU A 166 -12.99 7.76 14.01
C GLU A 166 -14.04 8.14 12.96
N LEU A 167 -13.88 7.66 11.71
CA LEU A 167 -14.89 7.92 10.67
C LEU A 167 -16.27 7.36 11.07
N ASP A 168 -16.32 6.12 11.54
CA ASP A 168 -17.56 5.47 11.96
C ASP A 168 -18.26 6.24 13.08
N GLY A 169 -17.49 6.63 14.10
CA GLY A 169 -18.01 7.41 15.24
C GLY A 169 -18.53 8.80 14.81
N GLN A 170 -17.80 9.52 13.97
CA GLN A 170 -18.21 10.83 13.47
C GLN A 170 -19.46 10.73 12.59
N VAL A 171 -19.53 9.75 11.67
CA VAL A 171 -20.71 9.54 10.83
C VAL A 171 -21.94 9.25 11.68
N LYS A 172 -21.85 8.32 12.64
CA LYS A 172 -22.96 7.95 13.52
C LYS A 172 -23.46 9.13 14.36
N ALA A 173 -22.55 9.98 14.83
CA ALA A 173 -22.88 11.12 15.67
C ALA A 173 -23.74 12.16 14.94
N VAL A 174 -23.52 12.39 13.65
CA VAL A 174 -24.15 13.52 12.94
C VAL A 174 -25.04 13.11 11.78
N ALA A 175 -25.20 11.82 11.48
CA ALA A 175 -25.91 11.31 10.30
C ALA A 175 -27.33 11.87 10.16
N ALA A 176 -28.06 12.03 11.27
CA ALA A 176 -29.45 12.53 11.28
C ALA A 176 -29.57 13.98 10.79
N ASP A 177 -28.55 14.78 11.02
CA ASP A 177 -28.53 16.22 10.74
C ASP A 177 -27.55 16.59 9.61
N ALA A 178 -26.86 15.64 9.01
CA ALA A 178 -25.77 15.87 8.05
C ALA A 178 -26.20 16.73 6.83
N THR A 179 -27.47 16.70 6.43
CA THR A 179 -27.99 17.54 5.33
C THR A 179 -27.90 19.04 5.63
N LYS A 180 -27.82 19.45 6.89
CA LYS A 180 -27.63 20.86 7.27
C LYS A 180 -26.29 21.41 6.79
N LEU A 181 -25.28 20.53 6.61
CA LEU A 181 -23.96 20.89 6.06
C LEU A 181 -24.00 21.46 4.63
N VAL A 182 -25.13 21.31 3.92
CA VAL A 182 -25.29 21.94 2.59
C VAL A 182 -25.21 23.48 2.69
N HIS A 183 -25.65 24.05 3.80
CA HIS A 183 -25.76 25.50 3.97
C HIS A 183 -24.75 26.07 4.96
N ASP A 184 -24.29 25.26 5.92
CA ASP A 184 -23.39 25.70 6.98
C ASP A 184 -22.50 24.54 7.44
N GLY A 185 -21.19 24.68 7.26
CA GLY A 185 -20.19 23.68 7.66
C GLY A 185 -20.07 23.48 9.17
N GLU A 186 -20.64 24.40 9.98
CA GLU A 186 -20.67 24.34 11.45
C GLU A 186 -22.07 23.90 11.97
N ALA A 187 -22.97 23.51 11.08
CA ALA A 187 -24.35 23.15 11.45
C ALA A 187 -24.51 21.87 12.27
N VAL A 188 -23.43 21.10 12.46
CA VAL A 188 -23.41 19.88 13.27
C VAL A 188 -22.16 19.82 14.13
N ASP A 189 -22.30 19.25 15.34
CA ASP A 189 -21.20 19.08 16.28
C ASP A 189 -20.52 17.71 16.05
N PHE A 190 -19.39 17.70 15.37
CA PHE A 190 -18.58 16.51 15.23
C PHE A 190 -17.85 16.16 16.53
N PRO A 191 -17.71 14.87 16.88
CA PRO A 191 -16.75 14.45 17.89
C PRO A 191 -15.35 14.97 17.59
N GLU A 192 -14.60 15.36 18.62
CA GLU A 192 -13.21 15.82 18.47
C GLU A 192 -12.37 14.77 17.74
N PRO A 193 -11.62 15.18 16.71
CA PRO A 193 -10.77 14.26 15.95
C PRO A 193 -9.55 13.85 16.79
N GLY A 194 -9.27 12.55 16.82
CA GLY A 194 -8.11 11.98 17.54
C GLY A 194 -6.99 11.52 16.61
N VAL A 195 -7.34 11.07 15.41
CA VAL A 195 -6.39 10.57 14.40
C VAL A 195 -6.03 11.66 13.40
N TYR A 196 -7.01 12.46 12.99
CA TYR A 196 -6.84 13.49 11.97
C TYR A 196 -6.79 14.90 12.58
N LYS A 197 -6.32 15.88 11.82
CA LYS A 197 -6.26 17.29 12.24
C LYS A 197 -7.61 18.01 12.19
N ARG A 198 -8.58 17.44 11.54
CA ARG A 198 -9.97 17.91 11.37
C ARG A 198 -10.89 16.71 11.26
N SER A 199 -12.18 16.91 11.51
CA SER A 199 -13.19 15.87 11.29
C SER A 199 -13.14 15.34 9.86
N ILE A 200 -13.15 14.02 9.71
CA ILE A 200 -13.04 13.35 8.41
C ILE A 200 -14.42 13.05 7.80
N ALA A 201 -15.45 12.79 8.61
CA ALA A 201 -16.79 12.52 8.10
C ALA A 201 -17.31 13.72 7.31
N PHE A 202 -17.86 13.44 6.10
CA PHE A 202 -18.40 14.44 5.17
C PHE A 202 -17.37 15.53 4.75
N ASN A 203 -16.08 15.23 4.81
CA ASN A 203 -15.00 16.18 4.58
C ASN A 203 -13.88 15.56 3.74
N VAL A 204 -13.01 16.40 3.18
CA VAL A 204 -11.75 15.99 2.55
C VAL A 204 -10.59 16.73 3.19
N LEU A 205 -9.53 16.02 3.53
CA LEU A 205 -8.36 16.60 4.22
C LEU A 205 -7.14 16.52 3.31
N PRO A 206 -6.66 17.62 2.73
CA PRO A 206 -5.45 17.63 1.88
C PRO A 206 -4.17 17.54 2.74
N LEU A 207 -4.15 16.58 3.64
CA LEU A 207 -3.07 16.32 4.58
C LEU A 207 -3.10 14.84 4.98
N ALA A 208 -2.52 13.97 4.17
CA ALA A 208 -2.25 12.60 4.58
C ALA A 208 -0.79 12.50 5.02
N GLY A 209 -0.56 11.89 6.19
CA GLY A 209 0.76 11.87 6.82
C GLY A 209 1.10 13.14 7.60
N ALA A 210 2.39 13.42 7.79
CA ALA A 210 2.91 14.58 8.49
C ALA A 210 3.80 15.41 7.55
N ILE A 211 3.72 16.74 7.67
CA ILE A 211 4.63 17.64 6.94
C ILE A 211 6.05 17.37 7.41
N VAL A 212 6.96 17.21 6.46
CA VAL A 212 8.37 16.97 6.72
C VAL A 212 9.10 18.31 6.90
N ASP A 213 9.93 18.40 7.94
CA ASP A 213 10.71 19.60 8.23
C ASP A 213 12.01 19.61 7.41
N ASP A 214 11.89 19.80 6.09
CA ASP A 214 13.01 19.89 5.16
C ASP A 214 12.89 21.10 4.20
N GLY A 215 11.92 21.98 4.46
CA GLY A 215 11.67 23.19 3.66
C GLY A 215 10.87 22.93 2.38
N SER A 216 10.49 21.69 2.07
CA SER A 216 9.66 21.36 0.89
C SER A 216 8.17 21.62 1.11
N PHE A 217 7.71 21.66 2.36
CA PHE A 217 6.31 21.70 2.78
C PHE A 217 5.49 20.46 2.32
N GLU A 218 6.16 19.43 1.85
CA GLU A 218 5.52 18.16 1.50
C GLU A 218 5.24 17.32 2.75
N THR A 219 4.22 16.47 2.67
CA THR A 219 4.03 15.41 3.65
C THR A 219 4.96 14.23 3.36
N ASP A 220 5.18 13.40 4.36
CA ASP A 220 5.93 12.15 4.19
C ASP A 220 5.25 11.20 3.18
N GLU A 221 3.91 11.25 3.03
CA GLU A 221 3.16 10.50 2.01
C GLU A 221 3.49 11.00 0.59
N GLU A 222 3.54 12.31 0.38
CA GLU A 222 3.90 12.92 -0.90
C GLU A 222 5.34 12.60 -1.29
N GLN A 223 6.26 12.63 -0.32
CA GLN A 223 7.65 12.23 -0.55
C GLN A 223 7.79 10.73 -0.86
N LYS A 224 6.98 9.86 -0.21
CA LYS A 224 6.94 8.42 -0.54
C LYS A 224 6.52 8.22 -1.99
N LEU A 225 5.43 8.84 -2.41
CA LEU A 225 4.96 8.74 -3.80
C LEU A 225 6.08 9.10 -4.79
N ARG A 226 6.78 10.21 -4.57
CA ARG A 226 7.90 10.64 -5.43
C ARG A 226 9.08 9.66 -5.42
N ASN A 227 9.57 9.34 -4.24
CA ASN A 227 10.82 8.58 -4.11
C ASN A 227 10.63 7.11 -4.48
N GLU A 228 9.50 6.53 -4.08
CA GLU A 228 9.18 5.13 -4.36
C GLU A 228 8.87 4.90 -5.84
N SER A 229 8.13 5.81 -6.51
CA SER A 229 7.89 5.73 -7.96
C SER A 229 9.19 5.69 -8.76
N ARG A 230 10.16 6.53 -8.40
CA ARG A 230 11.49 6.54 -9.03
C ARG A 230 12.22 5.22 -8.88
N LYS A 231 12.17 4.65 -7.68
CA LYS A 231 12.88 3.40 -7.35
C LYS A 231 12.23 2.18 -7.99
N ILE A 232 10.90 2.08 -7.94
CA ILE A 232 10.15 0.93 -8.48
C ILE A 232 10.14 0.92 -10.01
N LEU A 233 9.91 2.07 -10.64
CA LEU A 233 9.91 2.18 -12.11
C LEU A 233 11.32 2.22 -12.69
N GLU A 234 12.35 2.34 -11.85
CA GLU A 234 13.75 2.44 -12.26
C GLU A 234 14.02 3.70 -13.11
N ILE A 235 13.33 4.81 -12.79
CA ILE A 235 13.45 6.11 -13.45
C ILE A 235 13.96 7.13 -12.43
N PRO A 236 15.28 7.22 -12.16
CA PRO A 236 15.82 8.11 -11.13
C PRO A 236 15.49 9.61 -11.36
N GLY A 237 15.35 10.01 -12.62
CA GLY A 237 15.04 11.39 -13.02
C GLY A 237 13.54 11.71 -13.12
N LEU A 238 12.63 10.78 -12.77
CA LEU A 238 11.20 11.02 -12.87
C LEU A 238 10.79 12.25 -12.06
N LYS A 239 10.11 13.20 -12.71
CA LYS A 239 9.54 14.36 -12.04
C LYS A 239 8.19 13.97 -11.44
N VAL A 240 8.04 14.09 -10.13
CA VAL A 240 6.80 13.71 -9.45
C VAL A 240 6.36 14.84 -8.53
N SER A 241 5.10 15.22 -8.64
CA SER A 241 4.40 16.09 -7.70
C SER A 241 3.13 15.38 -7.22
N GLY A 242 2.96 15.28 -5.91
CA GLY A 242 1.81 14.64 -5.29
C GLY A 242 1.05 15.58 -4.37
N THR A 243 -0.27 15.41 -4.29
CA THR A 243 -1.10 15.94 -3.21
C THR A 243 -1.84 14.79 -2.58
N CYS A 244 -1.52 14.49 -1.33
CA CYS A 244 -2.11 13.35 -0.63
C CYS A 244 -3.30 13.79 0.22
N VAL A 245 -4.50 13.32 -0.16
CA VAL A 245 -5.78 13.71 0.44
C VAL A 245 -6.40 12.53 1.19
N ARG A 246 -6.83 12.76 2.43
CA ARG A 246 -7.65 11.80 3.17
C ARG A 246 -9.13 12.07 2.87
N VAL A 247 -9.89 11.00 2.58
CA VAL A 247 -11.32 11.08 2.24
C VAL A 247 -12.15 10.19 3.17
N PRO A 248 -13.47 10.47 3.34
CA PRO A 248 -14.35 9.73 4.24
C PRO A 248 -14.82 8.40 3.62
N VAL A 249 -13.86 7.56 3.26
CA VAL A 249 -14.05 6.24 2.68
C VAL A 249 -13.37 5.22 3.58
N PHE A 250 -14.05 4.12 3.91
CA PHE A 250 -13.51 3.12 4.84
C PHE A 250 -12.33 2.37 4.27
N SER A 251 -12.41 1.88 3.04
CA SER A 251 -11.35 1.13 2.37
C SER A 251 -11.33 1.42 0.87
N GLY A 252 -10.16 1.26 0.26
CA GLY A 252 -9.89 1.56 -1.14
C GLY A 252 -9.32 2.96 -1.34
N HIS A 253 -8.06 3.02 -1.81
CA HIS A 253 -7.43 4.28 -2.25
C HIS A 253 -7.70 4.51 -3.72
N SER A 254 -7.84 5.78 -4.09
CA SER A 254 -7.90 6.19 -5.49
C SER A 254 -6.85 7.25 -5.79
N LEU A 255 -6.47 7.35 -7.04
CA LEU A 255 -5.57 8.38 -7.54
C LEU A 255 -6.11 8.95 -8.86
N GLN A 256 -6.12 10.26 -8.96
CA GLN A 256 -6.15 10.97 -10.22
C GLN A 256 -4.71 11.21 -10.64
N VAL A 257 -4.37 10.89 -11.88
CA VAL A 257 -3.01 10.92 -12.40
C VAL A 257 -2.97 11.67 -13.71
N ASN A 258 -2.03 12.63 -13.83
CA ASN A 258 -1.58 13.21 -15.08
C ASN A 258 -0.14 12.70 -15.33
N ALA A 259 0.05 11.98 -16.41
CA ALA A 259 1.31 11.37 -16.81
C ALA A 259 1.79 12.01 -18.12
N ARG A 260 3.04 12.50 -18.12
CA ARG A 260 3.69 13.03 -19.32
C ARG A 260 4.72 12.03 -19.83
N PHE A 261 4.72 11.82 -21.14
CA PHE A 261 5.62 10.87 -21.79
C PHE A 261 6.60 11.57 -22.75
N GLU A 262 7.67 10.88 -23.08
CA GLU A 262 8.67 11.31 -24.06
C GLU A 262 8.12 11.21 -25.49
N ARG A 263 7.41 10.11 -25.75
CA ARG A 263 6.80 9.82 -27.05
C ARG A 263 5.28 9.89 -26.96
N PRO A 264 4.60 10.22 -28.08
CA PRO A 264 3.15 10.23 -28.12
C PRO A 264 2.58 8.82 -27.87
N ILE A 265 1.48 8.79 -27.13
CA ILE A 265 0.68 7.58 -26.86
C ILE A 265 -0.81 7.96 -26.98
N SER A 266 -1.58 7.23 -27.80
CA SER A 266 -3.01 7.49 -27.91
C SER A 266 -3.78 6.86 -26.75
N VAL A 267 -5.00 7.34 -26.53
CA VAL A 267 -5.91 6.79 -25.52
C VAL A 267 -6.24 5.32 -25.81
N GLU A 268 -6.49 5.00 -27.09
CA GLU A 268 -6.79 3.63 -27.55
C GLU A 268 -5.59 2.71 -27.24
N ARG A 269 -4.37 3.19 -27.55
CA ARG A 269 -3.16 2.40 -27.27
C ARG A 269 -2.95 2.19 -25.77
N ALA A 270 -3.26 3.17 -24.93
CA ALA A 270 -3.20 3.02 -23.49
C ALA A 270 -4.20 1.97 -22.98
N TYR A 271 -5.43 1.95 -23.49
CA TYR A 271 -6.41 0.92 -23.16
C TYR A 271 -5.96 -0.49 -23.60
N GLU A 272 -5.38 -0.62 -24.81
CA GLU A 272 -4.84 -1.90 -25.29
C GLU A 272 -3.75 -2.45 -24.36
N LEU A 273 -2.79 -1.61 -23.95
CA LEU A 273 -1.71 -2.00 -23.07
C LEU A 273 -2.20 -2.40 -21.67
N LEU A 274 -3.16 -1.65 -21.14
CA LEU A 274 -3.66 -1.86 -19.78
C LEU A 274 -4.63 -3.03 -19.66
N LYS A 275 -5.28 -3.42 -20.76
CA LYS A 275 -6.20 -4.57 -20.78
C LYS A 275 -5.54 -5.88 -20.36
N ASP A 276 -4.28 -6.08 -20.75
CA ASP A 276 -3.54 -7.31 -20.50
C ASP A 276 -2.42 -7.12 -19.45
N ALA A 277 -2.37 -5.94 -18.80
CA ALA A 277 -1.35 -5.62 -17.81
C ALA A 277 -1.57 -6.41 -16.51
N PRO A 278 -0.54 -7.10 -15.97
CA PRO A 278 -0.67 -7.86 -14.74
C PRO A 278 -1.13 -7.00 -13.55
N GLY A 279 -2.12 -7.47 -12.81
CA GLY A 279 -2.63 -6.76 -11.63
C GLY A 279 -3.49 -5.53 -11.94
N VAL A 280 -3.89 -5.34 -13.21
CA VAL A 280 -4.71 -4.21 -13.67
C VAL A 280 -6.03 -4.74 -14.24
N GLU A 281 -7.12 -4.05 -13.96
CA GLU A 281 -8.43 -4.26 -14.58
C GLU A 281 -8.98 -2.93 -15.09
N LEU A 282 -9.53 -2.94 -16.32
CA LEU A 282 -10.19 -1.78 -16.88
C LEU A 282 -11.57 -1.57 -16.24
N SER A 283 -11.90 -0.34 -15.93
CA SER A 283 -13.20 0.05 -15.40
C SER A 283 -13.62 1.39 -16.00
N GLU A 284 -14.87 1.53 -16.37
CA GLU A 284 -15.41 2.81 -16.86
C GLU A 284 -15.34 3.89 -15.78
N ILE A 285 -15.71 3.54 -14.54
CA ILE A 285 -15.72 4.42 -13.37
C ILE A 285 -15.07 3.68 -12.21
N PRO A 286 -13.72 3.69 -12.09
CA PRO A 286 -13.05 3.03 -10.97
C PRO A 286 -13.41 3.69 -9.64
N THR A 287 -13.83 2.89 -8.66
CA THR A 287 -14.24 3.40 -7.34
C THR A 287 -13.64 2.58 -6.21
N PRO A 288 -13.48 3.18 -5.02
CA PRO A 288 -13.06 2.45 -3.82
C PRO A 288 -13.95 1.26 -3.48
N LEU A 289 -15.28 1.41 -3.64
CA LEU A 289 -16.24 0.33 -3.36
C LEU A 289 -16.08 -0.86 -4.32
N GLN A 290 -15.72 -0.61 -5.58
CA GLN A 290 -15.41 -1.67 -6.53
C GLN A 290 -14.12 -2.41 -6.14
N ALA A 291 -13.13 -1.67 -5.68
CA ALA A 291 -11.80 -2.18 -5.40
C ALA A 291 -11.70 -2.91 -4.04
N ALA A 292 -12.48 -2.51 -3.06
CA ALA A 292 -12.43 -3.08 -1.71
C ALA A 292 -12.67 -4.61 -1.72
N GLY A 293 -11.73 -5.36 -1.15
CA GLY A 293 -11.74 -6.83 -1.14
C GLY A 293 -11.26 -7.47 -2.45
N LYS A 294 -10.76 -6.70 -3.43
CA LYS A 294 -10.25 -7.19 -4.72
C LYS A 294 -8.74 -7.00 -4.85
N ASP A 295 -8.15 -7.76 -5.78
CA ASP A 295 -6.69 -7.80 -5.95
C ASP A 295 -6.17 -6.79 -6.97
N ALA A 296 -6.98 -6.42 -7.96
CA ALA A 296 -6.56 -5.56 -9.06
C ALA A 296 -6.51 -4.06 -8.70
N SER A 297 -5.68 -3.32 -9.44
CA SER A 297 -5.82 -1.88 -9.60
C SER A 297 -6.78 -1.62 -10.77
N TYR A 298 -7.96 -1.09 -10.45
CA TYR A 298 -8.96 -0.71 -11.43
C TYR A 298 -8.59 0.63 -12.04
N VAL A 299 -8.51 0.71 -13.37
CA VAL A 299 -8.14 1.94 -14.08
C VAL A 299 -9.14 2.29 -15.16
N GLY A 300 -9.41 3.57 -15.31
CA GLY A 300 -10.29 4.09 -16.34
C GLY A 300 -10.23 5.60 -16.46
N ARG A 301 -11.23 6.20 -17.11
CA ARG A 301 -11.26 7.64 -17.36
C ARG A 301 -10.01 8.13 -18.08
N ILE A 302 -9.39 7.27 -18.89
CA ILE A 302 -8.19 7.59 -19.65
C ILE A 302 -8.55 8.56 -20.77
N ARG A 303 -7.84 9.68 -20.85
CA ARG A 303 -8.05 10.74 -21.84
C ARG A 303 -6.78 11.50 -22.07
N VAL A 304 -6.71 12.24 -23.17
CA VAL A 304 -5.61 13.17 -23.44
C VAL A 304 -5.57 14.24 -22.34
N ASP A 305 -4.37 14.55 -21.88
CA ASP A 305 -4.09 15.73 -21.07
C ASP A 305 -3.59 16.85 -22.01
N GLU A 306 -4.48 17.78 -22.33
CA GLU A 306 -4.18 18.89 -23.25
C GLU A 306 -3.25 19.96 -22.65
N THR A 307 -2.89 19.84 -21.38
CA THR A 307 -2.02 20.83 -20.71
C THR A 307 -0.54 20.63 -20.98
N VAL A 308 -0.17 19.46 -21.52
CA VAL A 308 1.21 19.10 -21.82
C VAL A 308 1.28 18.25 -23.11
N ASP A 309 2.40 18.36 -23.82
CA ASP A 309 2.67 17.46 -24.93
C ASP A 309 2.81 16.01 -24.44
N ASN A 310 2.24 15.07 -25.20
CA ASN A 310 2.26 13.64 -24.91
C ASN A 310 1.71 13.30 -23.50
N GLY A 311 0.66 13.99 -23.08
CA GLY A 311 0.02 13.81 -21.77
C GLY A 311 -1.19 12.88 -21.81
N LEU A 312 -1.32 12.04 -20.78
CA LEU A 312 -2.54 11.30 -20.47
C LEU A 312 -3.01 11.63 -19.05
N ALA A 313 -4.31 11.80 -18.89
CA ALA A 313 -4.96 11.86 -17.58
C ALA A 313 -5.79 10.59 -17.39
N LEU A 314 -5.74 10.00 -16.21
CA LEU A 314 -6.46 8.77 -15.85
C LEU A 314 -6.87 8.76 -14.38
N PHE A 315 -7.76 7.85 -14.03
CA PHE A 315 -8.16 7.62 -12.65
C PHE A 315 -8.05 6.14 -12.32
N LEU A 316 -7.58 5.83 -11.12
CA LEU A 316 -7.46 4.45 -10.66
C LEU A 316 -7.93 4.28 -9.22
N SER A 317 -8.34 3.07 -8.86
CA SER A 317 -8.72 2.68 -7.50
C SER A 317 -8.21 1.28 -7.19
N ASN A 318 -7.72 1.06 -5.96
CA ASN A 318 -7.31 -0.26 -5.49
C ASN A 318 -7.66 -0.49 -4.02
N ASP A 319 -7.64 -1.72 -3.56
CA ASP A 319 -7.71 -2.02 -2.14
C ASP A 319 -6.35 -1.77 -1.47
N ASN A 320 -6.32 -0.77 -0.58
CA ASN A 320 -5.10 -0.36 0.12
C ASN A 320 -4.60 -1.37 1.16
N LEU A 321 -5.44 -2.32 1.59
CA LEU A 321 -5.07 -3.38 2.53
C LEU A 321 -4.63 -4.65 1.80
N ARG A 322 -5.18 -4.90 0.59
CA ARG A 322 -4.82 -6.04 -0.27
C ARG A 322 -3.64 -5.64 -1.17
N LYS A 323 -3.88 -5.18 -2.40
CA LYS A 323 -2.79 -4.81 -3.32
C LYS A 323 -1.87 -3.75 -2.72
N GLY A 324 -2.45 -2.78 -2.02
CA GLY A 324 -1.69 -1.72 -1.35
C GLY A 324 -0.87 -2.15 -0.12
N ALA A 325 -0.93 -3.40 0.31
CA ALA A 325 -0.18 -3.91 1.47
C ALA A 325 0.04 -5.42 1.43
N ALA A 326 -0.94 -6.20 1.94
CA ALA A 326 -0.79 -7.61 2.21
C ALA A 326 -0.60 -8.45 0.94
N LEU A 327 -1.34 -8.17 -0.13
CA LEU A 327 -1.26 -8.96 -1.36
C LEU A 327 0.12 -8.85 -2.01
N ASN A 328 0.64 -7.64 -2.17
CA ASN A 328 1.97 -7.46 -2.75
C ASN A 328 3.05 -8.13 -1.91
N ALA A 329 2.94 -8.06 -0.58
CA ALA A 329 3.88 -8.76 0.31
C ALA A 329 3.82 -10.29 0.14
N VAL A 330 2.62 -10.87 -0.03
CA VAL A 330 2.46 -12.31 -0.31
C VAL A 330 2.94 -12.65 -1.72
N GLN A 331 2.67 -11.82 -2.71
CA GLN A 331 3.19 -12.02 -4.08
C GLN A 331 4.74 -11.98 -4.11
N ILE A 332 5.36 -11.08 -3.34
CA ILE A 332 6.83 -11.10 -3.17
C ILE A 332 7.26 -12.40 -2.49
N ALA A 333 6.52 -12.88 -1.49
CA ALA A 333 6.83 -14.15 -0.82
C ALA A 333 6.71 -15.35 -1.80
N GLU A 334 5.77 -15.33 -2.74
CA GLU A 334 5.66 -16.34 -3.80
C GLU A 334 6.92 -16.37 -4.68
N LEU A 335 7.38 -15.20 -5.13
CA LEU A 335 8.63 -15.08 -5.91
C LEU A 335 9.85 -15.59 -5.13
N VAL A 336 9.94 -15.25 -3.84
CA VAL A 336 11.02 -15.74 -2.96
C VAL A 336 10.90 -17.26 -2.75
N ALA A 337 9.69 -17.78 -2.57
CA ALA A 337 9.48 -19.23 -2.39
C ALA A 337 9.84 -20.03 -3.65
N GLU A 338 9.61 -19.49 -4.84
CA GLU A 338 10.07 -20.07 -6.09
C GLU A 338 11.60 -20.10 -6.17
N GLU A 339 12.27 -18.99 -5.83
CA GLU A 339 13.73 -18.90 -5.80
C GLU A 339 14.36 -19.89 -4.80
N LEU A 340 13.77 -20.05 -3.60
CA LEU A 340 14.31 -20.94 -2.57
C LEU A 340 14.11 -22.45 -2.88
N ARG A 341 13.25 -22.80 -3.83
CA ARG A 341 12.98 -24.18 -4.26
C ARG A 341 13.79 -24.60 -5.48
N GLY A 342 14.18 -23.64 -6.32
CA GLY A 342 14.94 -23.87 -7.55
C GLY A 342 16.42 -24.01 -7.32
#